data_c2fe49ce43f5471428752bfbc9fbaab4
#
_entry.id   c2fe49ce43f5471428752bfbc9fbaab4
#
_cell.length_a   1.000
_cell.length_b   1.000
_cell.length_c   1.000
_cell.angle_alpha   90.00
_cell.angle_beta   90.00
_cell.angle_gamma   90.00
#
_symmetry.space_group_name_H-M   'P 1'
#
loop_
_entity.id
_entity.type
_entity.pdbx_description
1 polymer ?
#
loop_
_entity_poly.entity_id
_entity_poly.type
_entity_poly.pdbx_seq_one_letter_code
_entity_poly.pdbx_strand_id
1 'polypeptide(L)'
;MKSSLLCFFPILALSMTASANSFSDTWEGPTKLNLNLYVFAADVDGTLSKGSIGYDVNQPFKDTLHELDDSYMLHLDLNKGLWGAYIDSKRIKTSAGQQVYTVPIAMKTSLEQSSFGLYYQAYVSESKTQHKSSGEKQSRARFIIEPTIGVHRTEVDATLAALNHSSETSAAWNELFWGSRFKYNFDSPWNLAAEMSFGVEDTRSAQTYVGYRQAIFNRPVNFRLGYRYFEQNHHTNNFHWDIKQHGPVIGISLPIF
;
A
#
# COMPACT_ATOMS: atom_id res chain seq x y z
N MET A 1 -21.83 29.31 -5.12
CA MET A 1 -20.54 29.80 -5.64
C MET A 1 -19.45 28.95 -5.02
N LYS A 2 -18.97 27.94 -5.75
CA LYS A 2 -17.89 27.04 -5.28
C LYS A 2 -16.58 27.55 -5.87
N SER A 3 -15.70 28.04 -5.00
CA SER A 3 -14.36 28.50 -5.39
C SER A 3 -13.46 27.29 -5.60
N SER A 4 -13.14 27.00 -6.86
CA SER A 4 -12.11 26.02 -7.22
C SER A 4 -10.73 26.61 -6.92
N LEU A 5 -10.09 26.14 -5.89
CA LEU A 5 -8.68 26.45 -5.61
C LEU A 5 -7.80 25.58 -6.53
N LEU A 6 -7.41 26.15 -7.67
CA LEU A 6 -6.38 25.59 -8.55
C LEU A 6 -5.01 25.70 -7.85
N CYS A 7 -4.55 24.62 -7.24
CA CYS A 7 -3.16 24.51 -6.82
C CYS A 7 -2.28 24.34 -8.05
N PHE A 8 -1.64 25.42 -8.48
CA PHE A 8 -0.52 25.37 -9.42
C PHE A 8 0.69 24.74 -8.74
N PHE A 9 0.98 23.49 -9.07
CA PHE A 9 2.30 22.90 -8.79
C PHE A 9 3.26 23.44 -9.85
N PRO A 10 4.38 24.09 -9.47
CA PRO A 10 5.42 24.43 -10.43
C PRO A 10 6.08 23.12 -10.90
N ILE A 11 5.91 22.82 -12.17
CA ILE A 11 6.69 21.78 -12.86
C ILE A 11 8.12 22.29 -12.89
N LEU A 12 8.95 21.81 -11.97
CA LEU A 12 10.39 21.96 -12.04
C LEU A 12 10.86 21.11 -13.22
N ALA A 13 11.02 21.71 -14.38
CA ALA A 13 11.66 21.10 -15.53
C ALA A 13 13.15 20.90 -15.20
N LEU A 14 13.49 19.81 -14.52
CA LEU A 14 14.85 19.30 -14.55
C LEU A 14 15.13 18.86 -15.98
N SER A 15 16.02 19.56 -16.68
CA SER A 15 16.61 19.14 -17.94
C SER A 15 17.50 17.92 -17.66
N MET A 16 16.89 16.74 -17.63
CA MET A 16 17.61 15.46 -17.63
C MET A 16 18.15 15.27 -19.04
N THR A 17 19.45 15.33 -19.20
CA THR A 17 20.13 14.71 -20.36
C THR A 17 19.94 13.20 -20.21
N ALA A 18 18.84 12.68 -20.74
CA ALA A 18 18.63 11.26 -20.85
C ALA A 18 19.61 10.71 -21.88
N SER A 19 20.68 10.08 -21.43
CA SER A 19 21.39 9.12 -22.27
C SER A 19 20.38 8.05 -22.65
N ALA A 20 20.06 7.93 -23.93
CA ALA A 20 19.15 6.90 -24.43
C ALA A 20 19.87 5.54 -24.30
N ASN A 21 19.76 4.91 -23.14
CA ASN A 21 20.14 3.51 -22.98
C ASN A 21 19.21 2.67 -23.85
N SER A 22 19.75 1.66 -24.53
CA SER A 22 18.90 0.73 -25.26
C SER A 22 17.96 0.01 -24.27
N PHE A 23 16.78 -0.43 -24.73
CA PHE A 23 15.85 -1.14 -23.85
C PHE A 23 16.48 -2.40 -23.21
N SER A 24 17.40 -3.06 -23.92
CA SER A 24 18.20 -4.19 -23.41
C SER A 24 19.01 -3.82 -22.16
N ASP A 25 19.65 -2.65 -22.15
CA ASP A 25 20.51 -2.22 -21.05
C ASP A 25 19.70 -1.95 -19.76
N THR A 26 18.41 -1.66 -19.87
CA THR A 26 17.52 -1.43 -18.71
C THR A 26 17.13 -2.71 -17.98
N TRP A 27 17.31 -3.88 -18.61
CA TRP A 27 17.05 -5.21 -18.03
C TRP A 27 18.31 -5.89 -17.47
N GLU A 28 19.49 -5.29 -17.66
CA GLU A 28 20.72 -5.83 -17.12
C GLU A 28 20.80 -5.61 -15.61
N GLY A 29 21.27 -6.63 -14.91
CA GLY A 29 21.45 -6.59 -13.47
C GLY A 29 20.87 -7.81 -12.74
N PRO A 30 21.14 -7.93 -11.44
CA PRO A 30 20.64 -9.03 -10.65
C PRO A 30 19.13 -8.94 -10.48
N THR A 31 18.46 -10.08 -10.53
CA THR A 31 17.07 -10.20 -10.11
C THR A 31 17.01 -10.17 -8.59
N LYS A 32 16.12 -9.40 -8.01
CA LYS A 32 15.93 -9.25 -6.57
C LYS A 32 14.45 -9.47 -6.25
N LEU A 33 14.16 -10.36 -5.31
CA LEU A 33 12.82 -10.58 -4.78
C LEU A 33 12.82 -10.26 -3.30
N ASN A 34 11.93 -9.40 -2.87
CA ASN A 34 11.72 -9.05 -1.47
C ASN A 34 10.31 -9.44 -1.04
N LEU A 35 10.21 -10.12 0.09
CA LEU A 35 8.96 -10.38 0.79
C LEU A 35 8.86 -9.40 1.95
N ASN A 36 7.75 -8.67 2.01
CA ASN A 36 7.42 -7.83 3.16
C ASN A 36 6.17 -8.38 3.83
N LEU A 37 6.27 -8.65 5.12
CA LEU A 37 5.16 -8.96 5.99
C LEU A 37 4.91 -7.77 6.89
N TYR A 38 3.65 -7.35 7.00
CA TYR A 38 3.34 -6.15 7.77
C TYR A 38 1.98 -6.24 8.46
N VAL A 39 1.78 -5.36 9.43
CA VAL A 39 0.48 -5.09 10.06
C VAL A 39 0.18 -3.61 9.84
N PHE A 40 -1.00 -3.33 9.31
CA PHE A 40 -1.56 -2.00 9.16
C PHE A 40 -2.65 -1.82 10.20
N ALA A 41 -2.34 -1.07 11.24
CA ALA A 41 -3.26 -0.74 12.32
C ALA A 41 -4.14 0.45 11.90
N ALA A 42 -5.14 0.19 11.08
CA ALA A 42 -5.96 1.22 10.47
C ALA A 42 -7.18 1.57 11.32
N ASP A 43 -7.39 2.86 11.56
CA ASP A 43 -8.71 3.40 11.78
C ASP A 43 -9.45 3.47 10.44
N VAL A 44 -10.73 3.16 10.43
CA VAL A 44 -11.56 3.10 9.22
C VAL A 44 -12.76 4.01 9.39
N ASP A 45 -12.86 5.02 8.52
CA ASP A 45 -13.93 6.01 8.53
C ASP A 45 -14.57 6.12 7.14
N GLY A 46 -15.86 6.43 7.08
CA GLY A 46 -16.52 6.73 5.82
C GLY A 46 -17.97 6.32 5.75
N THR A 47 -18.47 6.11 4.55
CA THR A 47 -19.84 5.72 4.30
C THR A 47 -19.93 4.56 3.32
N LEU A 48 -20.86 3.65 3.60
CA LEU A 48 -21.20 2.53 2.74
C LEU A 48 -22.71 2.59 2.48
N SER A 49 -23.15 2.51 1.24
CA SER A 49 -24.58 2.38 0.97
C SER A 49 -24.90 1.39 -0.14
N LYS A 50 -26.06 0.75 -0.02
CA LYS A 50 -26.63 -0.14 -1.03
C LYS A 50 -28.12 0.16 -1.19
N GLY A 51 -28.50 0.61 -2.38
CA GLY A 51 -29.86 1.11 -2.61
C GLY A 51 -30.17 2.33 -1.75
N SER A 52 -31.27 2.26 -0.99
CA SER A 52 -31.69 3.30 -0.05
C SER A 52 -31.11 3.16 1.36
N ILE A 53 -30.32 2.13 1.63
CA ILE A 53 -29.74 1.86 2.95
C ILE A 53 -28.32 2.41 2.97
N GLY A 54 -28.07 3.40 3.84
CA GLY A 54 -26.74 3.95 4.11
C GLY A 54 -26.25 3.56 5.51
N TYR A 55 -24.96 3.37 5.64
CA TYR A 55 -24.29 3.06 6.89
C TYR A 55 -23.00 3.90 7.03
N ASP A 56 -22.89 4.62 8.14
CA ASP A 56 -21.68 5.35 8.50
C ASP A 56 -20.70 4.39 9.19
N VAL A 57 -19.51 4.28 8.64
CA VAL A 57 -18.39 3.48 9.18
C VAL A 57 -17.52 4.40 10.04
N ASN A 58 -17.36 4.05 11.30
CA ASN A 58 -16.39 4.66 12.19
C ASN A 58 -15.85 3.55 13.08
N GLN A 59 -14.76 2.94 12.65
CA GLN A 59 -14.19 1.77 13.31
C GLN A 59 -12.73 2.02 13.66
N PRO A 60 -12.44 2.39 14.93
CA PRO A 60 -11.09 2.48 15.45
C PRO A 60 -10.36 1.13 15.37
N PHE A 61 -9.05 1.15 15.15
CA PHE A 61 -8.23 -0.06 15.07
C PHE A 61 -8.42 -1.02 16.27
N LYS A 62 -8.53 -0.47 17.49
CA LYS A 62 -8.74 -1.30 18.70
C LYS A 62 -10.01 -2.15 18.61
N ASP A 63 -11.08 -1.61 18.01
CA ASP A 63 -12.35 -2.29 17.88
C ASP A 63 -12.24 -3.37 16.78
N THR A 64 -11.59 -3.04 15.65
CA THR A 64 -11.22 -4.02 14.61
C THR A 64 -10.43 -5.19 15.20
N LEU A 65 -9.48 -4.90 16.11
CA LEU A 65 -8.64 -5.94 16.73
C LEU A 65 -9.45 -6.88 17.65
N HIS A 66 -10.45 -6.36 18.34
CA HIS A 66 -11.36 -7.16 19.17
C HIS A 66 -12.31 -8.05 18.36
N GLU A 67 -12.67 -7.61 17.18
CA GLU A 67 -13.61 -8.29 16.27
C GLU A 67 -12.91 -9.12 15.20
N LEU A 68 -11.58 -9.17 15.22
CA LEU A 68 -10.75 -9.79 14.20
C LEU A 68 -10.84 -11.32 14.27
N ASP A 69 -11.35 -11.93 13.19
CA ASP A 69 -11.35 -13.39 13.01
C ASP A 69 -10.09 -13.88 12.32
N ASP A 70 -9.68 -13.19 11.26
CA ASP A 70 -8.54 -13.56 10.42
C ASP A 70 -7.97 -12.35 9.68
N SER A 71 -6.65 -12.30 9.53
CA SER A 71 -6.01 -11.30 8.70
C SER A 71 -4.67 -11.77 8.13
N TYR A 72 -4.36 -11.30 6.92
CA TYR A 72 -3.00 -11.33 6.39
C TYR A 72 -2.69 -10.03 5.67
N MET A 73 -1.42 -9.63 5.70
CA MET A 73 -0.92 -8.47 4.98
C MET A 73 0.49 -8.77 4.47
N LEU A 74 0.65 -8.80 3.17
CA LEU A 74 1.91 -9.13 2.52
C LEU A 74 2.16 -8.25 1.30
N HIS A 75 3.44 -8.02 1.01
CA HIS A 75 3.87 -7.32 -0.19
C HIS A 75 5.09 -8.04 -0.78
N LEU A 76 5.00 -8.42 -2.03
CA LEU A 76 6.09 -8.99 -2.82
C LEU A 76 6.59 -7.92 -3.80
N ASP A 77 7.90 -7.73 -3.86
CA ASP A 77 8.55 -6.77 -4.77
C ASP A 77 9.65 -7.47 -5.55
N LEU A 78 9.48 -7.57 -6.86
CA LEU A 78 10.42 -8.14 -7.81
C LEU A 78 11.07 -7.02 -8.61
N ASN A 79 12.39 -6.98 -8.64
CA ASN A 79 13.17 -6.03 -9.44
C ASN A 79 14.19 -6.74 -10.30
N LYS A 80 14.34 -6.30 -11.55
CA LYS A 80 15.40 -6.69 -12.46
C LYS A 80 15.89 -5.50 -13.27
N GLY A 81 17.17 -5.17 -13.11
CA GLY A 81 17.71 -3.95 -13.69
C GLY A 81 16.99 -2.70 -13.19
N LEU A 82 16.49 -1.90 -14.11
CA LEU A 82 15.71 -0.69 -13.79
C LEU A 82 14.21 -0.94 -13.66
N TRP A 83 13.71 -2.12 -14.04
CA TRP A 83 12.29 -2.47 -14.00
C TRP A 83 11.93 -3.27 -12.77
N GLY A 84 10.70 -3.14 -12.34
CA GLY A 84 10.17 -3.99 -11.30
C GLY A 84 8.66 -4.07 -11.31
N ALA A 85 8.18 -5.04 -10.54
CA ALA A 85 6.75 -5.27 -10.31
C ALA A 85 6.52 -5.59 -8.84
N TYR A 86 5.35 -5.27 -8.34
CA TYR A 86 4.98 -5.66 -6.99
C TYR A 86 3.52 -6.09 -6.90
N ILE A 87 3.24 -6.88 -5.87
CA ILE A 87 1.90 -7.21 -5.42
C ILE A 87 1.84 -6.85 -3.95
N ASP A 88 0.87 -6.04 -3.57
CA ASP A 88 0.48 -5.77 -2.18
C ASP A 88 -0.90 -6.38 -1.96
N SER A 89 -1.08 -7.22 -0.96
CA SER A 89 -2.36 -7.85 -0.66
C SER A 89 -2.62 -7.87 0.83
N LYS A 90 -3.83 -7.45 1.21
CA LYS A 90 -4.32 -7.50 2.57
C LYS A 90 -5.74 -8.06 2.59
N ARG A 91 -6.02 -8.88 3.59
CA ARG A 91 -7.36 -9.36 3.92
C ARG A 91 -7.61 -9.15 5.40
N ILE A 92 -8.79 -8.68 5.73
CA ILE A 92 -9.27 -8.49 7.10
C ILE A 92 -10.67 -9.08 7.16
N LYS A 93 -10.90 -10.03 8.09
CA LYS A 93 -12.21 -10.56 8.40
C LYS A 93 -12.55 -10.22 9.82
N THR A 94 -13.74 -9.69 10.02
CA THR A 94 -14.27 -9.33 11.35
C THR A 94 -15.65 -9.91 11.58
N SER A 95 -15.94 -10.22 12.84
CA SER A 95 -17.27 -10.61 13.31
C SER A 95 -17.67 -9.74 14.49
N ALA A 96 -18.70 -8.93 14.29
CA ALA A 96 -19.29 -8.09 15.32
C ALA A 96 -20.67 -8.61 15.73
N GLY A 97 -20.94 -8.64 17.03
CA GLY A 97 -22.25 -8.95 17.59
C GLY A 97 -22.81 -7.77 18.35
N GLN A 98 -23.99 -7.31 17.99
CA GLN A 98 -24.72 -6.26 18.71
C GLN A 98 -26.12 -6.73 19.11
N GLN A 99 -26.61 -6.24 20.25
CA GLN A 99 -28.01 -6.36 20.60
C GLN A 99 -28.73 -5.04 20.32
N VAL A 100 -29.72 -5.09 19.43
CA VAL A 100 -30.59 -3.94 19.16
C VAL A 100 -31.95 -4.24 19.76
N TYR A 101 -32.31 -3.53 20.82
CA TYR A 101 -33.46 -3.80 21.73
C TYR A 101 -33.30 -5.19 22.39
N THR A 102 -33.91 -6.24 21.92
CA THR A 102 -33.78 -7.61 22.43
C THR A 102 -33.39 -8.62 21.35
N VAL A 103 -33.09 -8.12 20.15
CA VAL A 103 -32.74 -8.93 18.98
C VAL A 103 -31.23 -9.00 18.84
N PRO A 104 -30.62 -10.19 18.91
CA PRO A 104 -29.21 -10.33 18.60
C PRO A 104 -29.02 -10.17 17.09
N ILE A 105 -28.12 -9.27 16.72
CA ILE A 105 -27.66 -9.04 15.34
C ILE A 105 -26.20 -9.41 15.27
N ALA A 106 -25.85 -10.29 14.34
CA ALA A 106 -24.46 -10.63 14.02
C ALA A 106 -24.09 -10.07 12.65
N MET A 107 -22.98 -9.38 12.58
CA MET A 107 -22.41 -8.86 11.33
C MET A 107 -21.05 -9.50 11.10
N LYS A 108 -20.85 -10.08 9.92
CA LYS A 108 -19.54 -10.55 9.47
C LYS A 108 -19.12 -9.75 8.26
N THR A 109 -17.88 -9.28 8.24
CA THR A 109 -17.32 -8.58 7.08
C THR A 109 -16.01 -9.21 6.66
N SER A 110 -15.77 -9.21 5.35
CA SER A 110 -14.49 -9.56 4.74
C SER A 110 -14.12 -8.45 3.77
N LEU A 111 -12.98 -7.81 4.02
CA LEU A 111 -12.40 -6.82 3.13
C LEU A 111 -11.08 -7.38 2.60
N GLU A 112 -11.00 -7.54 1.28
CA GLU A 112 -9.78 -7.90 0.58
C GLU A 112 -9.39 -6.77 -0.37
N GLN A 113 -8.15 -6.26 -0.22
CA GLN A 113 -7.60 -5.22 -1.06
C GLN A 113 -6.24 -5.68 -1.58
N SER A 114 -6.12 -5.73 -2.90
CA SER A 114 -4.90 -6.13 -3.59
C SER A 114 -4.49 -5.07 -4.60
N SER A 115 -3.19 -4.84 -4.73
CA SER A 115 -2.62 -3.93 -5.71
C SER A 115 -1.53 -4.65 -6.49
N PHE A 116 -1.58 -4.55 -7.80
CA PHE A 116 -0.49 -4.95 -8.68
C PHE A 116 0.09 -3.71 -9.34
N GLY A 117 1.39 -3.48 -9.21
CA GLY A 117 2.07 -2.33 -9.79
C GLY A 117 3.31 -2.70 -10.57
N LEU A 118 3.53 -1.99 -11.67
CA LEU A 118 4.78 -1.98 -12.43
C LEU A 118 5.48 -0.66 -12.20
N TYR A 119 6.80 -0.68 -12.05
CA TYR A 119 7.59 0.53 -11.84
C TYR A 119 8.89 0.52 -12.65
N TYR A 120 9.42 1.72 -12.84
CA TYR A 120 10.71 1.95 -13.49
C TYR A 120 11.58 2.83 -12.60
N GLN A 121 12.86 2.48 -12.40
CA GLN A 121 13.80 3.30 -11.66
C GLN A 121 14.29 4.46 -12.53
N ALA A 122 13.48 5.53 -12.56
CA ALA A 122 13.75 6.69 -13.42
C ALA A 122 14.96 7.52 -12.96
N TYR A 123 15.25 7.46 -11.67
CA TYR A 123 16.41 8.14 -11.10
C TYR A 123 17.06 7.28 -10.02
N VAL A 124 18.35 7.08 -10.11
CA VAL A 124 19.18 6.38 -9.12
C VAL A 124 20.42 7.21 -8.86
N SER A 125 20.55 7.78 -7.66
CA SER A 125 21.81 8.39 -7.24
C SER A 125 22.67 7.36 -6.51
N GLU A 126 23.96 7.29 -6.84
CA GLU A 126 24.91 6.42 -6.17
C GLU A 126 25.71 7.19 -5.10
N SER A 127 25.91 6.56 -3.95
CA SER A 127 26.88 7.03 -2.98
C SER A 127 28.21 6.29 -3.17
N LYS A 128 29.26 7.04 -3.43
CA LYS A 128 30.63 6.48 -3.45
C LYS A 128 31.12 6.31 -2.01
N THR A 129 30.66 5.27 -1.32
CA THR A 129 31.16 4.97 0.03
C THR A 129 32.48 4.23 -0.10
N GLN A 130 33.59 4.88 0.24
CA GLN A 130 34.88 4.22 0.41
C GLN A 130 34.84 3.40 1.70
N HIS A 131 34.61 2.10 1.64
CA HIS A 131 34.87 1.20 2.76
C HIS A 131 36.37 0.83 2.81
N LYS A 132 37.03 1.14 3.91
CA LYS A 132 38.46 1.20 4.15
C LYS A 132 39.10 -0.15 4.48
N SER A 133 38.51 -1.32 4.24
CA SER A 133 39.13 -2.58 4.67
C SER A 133 39.05 -3.80 3.77
N SER A 134 38.43 -3.78 2.63
CA SER A 134 38.44 -4.99 1.76
C SER A 134 38.24 -4.71 0.30
N GLY A 135 38.93 -3.75 -0.29
CA GLY A 135 39.09 -3.63 -1.75
C GLY A 135 37.85 -3.64 -2.65
N GLU A 136 36.70 -3.96 -2.14
CA GLU A 136 35.45 -4.09 -2.88
C GLU A 136 34.60 -2.83 -2.70
N LYS A 137 34.52 -2.04 -3.76
CA LYS A 137 33.68 -0.84 -3.83
C LYS A 137 32.22 -1.29 -3.97
N GLN A 138 31.52 -1.46 -2.87
CA GLN A 138 30.09 -1.68 -2.91
C GLN A 138 29.37 -0.34 -3.10
N SER A 139 29.05 -0.02 -4.35
CA SER A 139 28.18 1.12 -4.68
C SER A 139 26.77 0.85 -4.17
N ARG A 140 26.23 1.77 -3.37
CA ARG A 140 24.86 1.67 -2.84
C ARG A 140 24.04 2.83 -3.39
N ALA A 141 22.93 2.49 -4.04
CA ALA A 141 21.97 3.50 -4.46
C ALA A 141 21.47 4.28 -3.25
N ARG A 142 21.71 5.60 -3.23
CA ARG A 142 21.34 6.48 -2.10
C ARG A 142 19.92 6.97 -2.20
N PHE A 143 19.53 7.48 -3.34
CA PHE A 143 18.20 7.98 -3.61
C PHE A 143 17.64 7.36 -4.90
N ILE A 144 16.42 6.89 -4.86
CA ILE A 144 15.75 6.22 -5.98
C ILE A 144 14.36 6.82 -6.13
N ILE A 145 13.98 7.13 -7.38
CA ILE A 145 12.63 7.55 -7.78
C ILE A 145 12.08 6.51 -8.75
N GLU A 146 10.91 5.98 -8.45
CA GLU A 146 10.25 4.91 -9.20
C GLU A 146 8.82 5.34 -9.57
N PRO A 147 8.59 6.00 -10.74
CA PRO A 147 7.24 6.10 -11.30
C PRO A 147 6.59 4.73 -11.39
N THR A 148 5.30 4.67 -11.09
CA THR A 148 4.54 3.42 -10.95
C THR A 148 3.18 3.55 -11.61
N ILE A 149 2.72 2.47 -12.25
CA ILE A 149 1.35 2.30 -12.73
C ILE A 149 0.85 0.93 -12.31
N GLY A 150 -0.46 0.78 -12.16
CA GLY A 150 -0.99 -0.50 -11.72
C GLY A 150 -2.50 -0.56 -11.61
N VAL A 151 -2.96 -1.60 -10.93
CA VAL A 151 -4.38 -1.87 -10.68
C VAL A 151 -4.58 -2.11 -9.20
N HIS A 152 -5.55 -1.45 -8.61
CA HIS A 152 -6.15 -1.81 -7.31
C HIS A 152 -7.36 -2.70 -7.56
N ARG A 153 -7.49 -3.76 -6.77
CA ARG A 153 -8.67 -4.61 -6.69
C ARG A 153 -9.19 -4.57 -5.26
N THR A 154 -10.46 -4.28 -5.10
CA THR A 154 -11.15 -4.33 -3.80
C THR A 154 -12.31 -5.30 -3.89
N GLU A 155 -12.43 -6.17 -2.89
CA GLU A 155 -13.54 -7.09 -2.69
C GLU A 155 -14.07 -6.90 -1.27
N VAL A 156 -15.38 -6.75 -1.15
CA VAL A 156 -16.08 -6.56 0.11
C VAL A 156 -17.23 -7.53 0.19
N ASP A 157 -17.24 -8.35 1.23
CA ASP A 157 -18.38 -9.21 1.57
C ASP A 157 -18.89 -8.82 2.95
N ALA A 158 -20.19 -8.67 3.08
CA ALA A 158 -20.85 -8.41 4.34
C ALA A 158 -22.07 -9.33 4.51
N THR A 159 -22.14 -10.00 5.64
CA THR A 159 -23.29 -10.83 6.04
C THR A 159 -23.90 -10.26 7.30
N LEU A 160 -25.16 -9.92 7.24
CA LEU A 160 -25.96 -9.49 8.38
C LEU A 160 -26.96 -10.60 8.74
N ALA A 161 -26.91 -11.10 9.97
CA ALA A 161 -27.82 -12.10 10.46
C ALA A 161 -28.60 -11.57 11.68
N ALA A 162 -29.93 -11.69 11.64
CA ALA A 162 -30.82 -11.32 12.74
C ALA A 162 -31.93 -12.39 12.88
N LEU A 163 -32.04 -13.00 14.06
CA LEU A 163 -32.96 -14.11 14.32
C LEU A 163 -32.77 -15.26 13.30
N ASN A 164 -33.74 -15.51 12.45
CA ASN A 164 -33.75 -16.58 11.44
C ASN A 164 -33.56 -16.05 10.01
N HIS A 165 -33.15 -14.78 9.87
CA HIS A 165 -32.93 -14.16 8.56
C HIS A 165 -31.44 -13.77 8.40
N SER A 166 -30.87 -14.06 7.24
CA SER A 166 -29.56 -13.57 6.86
C SER A 166 -29.64 -12.85 5.51
N SER A 167 -28.93 -11.75 5.40
CA SER A 167 -28.74 -11.00 4.16
C SER A 167 -27.26 -10.92 3.85
N GLU A 168 -26.89 -11.30 2.63
CA GLU A 168 -25.52 -11.22 2.14
C GLU A 168 -25.40 -10.13 1.09
N THR A 169 -24.27 -9.45 1.10
CA THR A 169 -23.93 -8.41 0.15
C THR A 169 -22.47 -8.56 -0.22
N SER A 170 -22.18 -8.61 -1.52
CA SER A 170 -20.82 -8.58 -2.03
C SER A 170 -20.66 -7.51 -3.09
N ALA A 171 -19.46 -6.94 -3.16
CA ALA A 171 -19.05 -6.04 -4.22
C ALA A 171 -17.56 -6.26 -4.52
N ALA A 172 -17.20 -6.19 -5.81
CA ALA A 172 -15.81 -6.28 -6.23
C ALA A 172 -15.59 -5.38 -7.44
N TRP A 173 -14.47 -4.64 -7.44
CA TRP A 173 -14.10 -3.76 -8.55
C TRP A 173 -12.59 -3.66 -8.70
N ASN A 174 -12.18 -3.19 -9.87
CA ASN A 174 -10.79 -2.91 -10.18
C ASN A 174 -10.66 -1.45 -10.60
N GLU A 175 -9.58 -0.81 -10.21
CA GLU A 175 -9.29 0.58 -10.52
C GLU A 175 -7.84 0.73 -10.96
N LEU A 176 -7.61 1.42 -12.07
CA LEU A 176 -6.28 1.79 -12.51
C LEU A 176 -5.73 2.91 -11.63
N PHE A 177 -4.43 2.83 -11.31
CA PHE A 177 -3.73 3.89 -10.61
C PHE A 177 -2.38 4.21 -11.26
N TRP A 178 -1.89 5.41 -10.95
CA TRP A 178 -0.54 5.85 -11.21
C TRP A 178 0.05 6.49 -9.97
N GLY A 179 1.37 6.52 -9.86
CA GLY A 179 2.01 7.04 -8.66
C GLY A 179 3.52 7.11 -8.76
N SER A 180 4.16 7.24 -7.62
CA SER A 180 5.61 7.23 -7.51
C SER A 180 6.06 6.70 -6.16
N ARG A 181 7.17 5.99 -6.18
CA ARG A 181 7.86 5.48 -5.00
C ARG A 181 9.21 6.19 -4.86
N PHE A 182 9.56 6.52 -3.65
CA PHE A 182 10.80 7.20 -3.28
C PHE A 182 11.52 6.38 -2.23
N LYS A 183 12.82 6.15 -2.41
CA LYS A 183 13.64 5.43 -1.44
C LYS A 183 14.91 6.24 -1.17
N TYR A 184 15.27 6.33 0.11
CA TYR A 184 16.52 6.96 0.53
C TYR A 184 17.28 6.03 1.47
N ASN A 185 18.51 5.72 1.12
CA ASN A 185 19.41 4.88 1.92
C ASN A 185 20.50 5.76 2.54
N PHE A 186 20.56 5.80 3.87
CA PHE A 186 21.61 6.48 4.58
C PHE A 186 22.93 5.66 4.50
N ASP A 187 24.06 6.31 4.80
CA ASP A 187 25.36 5.63 4.99
C ASP A 187 25.43 4.84 6.31
N SER A 188 24.30 4.51 6.88
CA SER A 188 24.03 3.78 8.10
C SER A 188 23.01 2.67 7.82
N PRO A 189 22.64 1.84 8.80
CA PRO A 189 21.58 0.84 8.63
C PRO A 189 20.20 1.41 8.33
N TRP A 190 19.99 2.70 8.54
CA TRP A 190 18.71 3.36 8.36
C TRP A 190 18.36 3.59 6.86
N ASN A 191 17.08 3.56 6.58
CA ASN A 191 16.53 3.93 5.27
C ASN A 191 15.15 4.57 5.43
N LEU A 192 14.76 5.34 4.42
CA LEU A 192 13.41 5.92 4.31
C LEU A 192 12.78 5.43 3.01
N ALA A 193 11.48 5.26 3.01
CA ALA A 193 10.70 5.04 1.81
C ALA A 193 9.39 5.82 1.92
N ALA A 194 8.92 6.34 0.79
CA ALA A 194 7.63 6.96 0.65
C ALA A 194 7.01 6.50 -0.67
N GLU A 195 5.70 6.38 -0.69
CA GLU A 195 4.94 6.04 -1.88
C GLU A 195 3.66 6.85 -1.90
N MET A 196 3.25 7.30 -3.08
CA MET A 196 1.97 7.93 -3.32
C MET A 196 1.37 7.39 -4.61
N SER A 197 0.05 7.20 -4.62
CA SER A 197 -0.69 6.80 -5.81
C SER A 197 -2.06 7.48 -5.88
N PHE A 198 -2.56 7.60 -7.10
CA PHE A 198 -3.83 8.21 -7.44
C PHE A 198 -4.55 7.28 -8.40
N GLY A 199 -5.74 6.85 -8.04
CA GLY A 199 -6.61 6.08 -8.89
C GLY A 199 -7.44 6.96 -9.82
N VAL A 200 -8.00 6.34 -10.84
CA VAL A 200 -8.85 7.02 -11.83
C VAL A 200 -10.26 7.31 -11.32
N GLU A 201 -10.69 6.63 -10.24
CA GLU A 201 -12.00 6.77 -9.58
C GLU A 201 -11.88 7.42 -8.19
N ASP A 202 -10.97 8.42 -8.05
CA ASP A 202 -10.72 9.17 -6.80
C ASP A 202 -10.08 8.37 -5.64
N THR A 203 -9.48 7.21 -5.89
CA THR A 203 -8.64 6.55 -4.90
C THR A 203 -7.34 7.33 -4.69
N ARG A 204 -6.95 7.50 -3.44
CA ARG A 204 -5.70 8.15 -3.04
C ARG A 204 -4.99 7.29 -2.02
N SER A 205 -3.70 7.08 -2.24
CA SER A 205 -2.85 6.37 -1.27
C SER A 205 -1.57 7.14 -1.02
N ALA A 206 -1.17 7.20 0.23
CA ALA A 206 0.13 7.72 0.64
C ALA A 206 0.67 6.87 1.78
N GLN A 207 1.96 6.52 1.72
CA GLN A 207 2.62 5.81 2.80
C GLN A 207 4.07 6.23 2.95
N THR A 208 4.55 6.22 4.18
CA THR A 208 5.95 6.53 4.51
C THR A 208 6.48 5.51 5.49
N TYR A 209 7.76 5.17 5.38
CA TYR A 209 8.43 4.21 6.26
C TYR A 209 9.82 4.69 6.64
N VAL A 210 10.16 4.47 7.90
CA VAL A 210 11.53 4.43 8.39
C VAL A 210 11.92 2.96 8.52
N GLY A 211 13.05 2.59 7.95
CA GLY A 211 13.54 1.23 8.01
C GLY A 211 14.90 1.16 8.73
N TYR A 212 15.12 0.06 9.45
CA TYR A 212 16.39 -0.28 10.07
C TYR A 212 16.84 -1.67 9.64
N ARG A 213 18.00 -1.76 8.98
CA ARG A 213 18.56 -3.02 8.50
C ARG A 213 19.45 -3.65 9.56
N GLN A 214 19.16 -4.92 9.84
CA GLN A 214 19.93 -5.75 10.76
C GLN A 214 20.22 -7.10 10.11
N ALA A 215 21.43 -7.60 10.27
CA ALA A 215 21.74 -8.98 9.89
C ALA A 215 21.20 -9.95 10.95
N ILE A 216 20.32 -10.87 10.55
CA ILE A 216 19.79 -11.93 11.40
C ILE A 216 20.11 -13.26 10.68
N PHE A 217 20.83 -14.18 11.35
CA PHE A 217 21.29 -15.43 10.74
C PHE A 217 21.99 -15.24 9.38
N ASN A 218 22.87 -14.23 9.28
CA ASN A 218 23.60 -13.83 8.06
C ASN A 218 22.69 -13.36 6.89
N ARG A 219 21.42 -13.09 7.13
CA ARG A 219 20.51 -12.51 6.15
C ARG A 219 20.14 -11.09 6.54
N PRO A 220 20.15 -10.13 5.61
CA PRO A 220 19.71 -8.77 5.91
C PRO A 220 18.19 -8.75 6.07
N VAL A 221 17.73 -8.37 7.25
CA VAL A 221 16.31 -8.11 7.58
C VAL A 221 16.15 -6.62 7.72
N ASN A 222 15.11 -6.04 7.13
CA ASN A 222 14.79 -4.63 7.29
C ASN A 222 13.50 -4.48 8.11
N PHE A 223 13.62 -4.00 9.34
CA PHE A 223 12.48 -3.63 10.17
C PHE A 223 11.92 -2.30 9.69
N ARG A 224 10.62 -2.18 9.58
CA ARG A 224 9.95 -0.99 9.08
C ARG A 224 8.89 -0.52 10.06
N LEU A 225 8.87 0.79 10.28
CA LEU A 225 7.80 1.49 10.99
C LEU A 225 7.35 2.64 10.08
N GLY A 226 6.06 2.80 9.92
CA GLY A 226 5.54 3.81 9.01
C GLY A 226 4.12 4.24 9.32
N TYR A 227 3.59 5.02 8.42
CA TYR A 227 2.21 5.45 8.44
C TYR A 227 1.64 5.35 7.03
N ARG A 228 0.40 4.82 6.91
CA ARG A 228 -0.33 4.69 5.65
C ARG A 228 -1.64 5.45 5.75
N TYR A 229 -1.98 6.11 4.67
CA TYR A 229 -3.28 6.68 4.37
C TYR A 229 -3.79 6.06 3.08
N PHE A 230 -5.03 5.61 3.06
CA PHE A 230 -5.70 5.06 1.89
C PHE A 230 -7.15 5.52 1.90
N GLU A 231 -7.57 6.20 0.84
CA GLU A 231 -8.93 6.68 0.62
C GLU A 231 -9.41 6.12 -0.71
N GLN A 232 -10.59 5.55 -0.74
CA GLN A 232 -11.16 4.96 -1.94
C GLN A 232 -12.63 5.30 -2.05
N ASN A 233 -12.99 5.86 -3.21
CA ASN A 233 -14.36 6.17 -3.60
C ASN A 233 -14.75 5.29 -4.77
N HIS A 234 -15.85 4.56 -4.65
CA HIS A 234 -16.41 3.78 -5.74
C HIS A 234 -17.92 3.91 -5.75
N HIS A 235 -18.48 4.28 -6.90
CA HIS A 235 -19.90 4.53 -7.04
C HIS A 235 -20.48 3.77 -8.23
N THR A 236 -21.55 3.04 -7.97
CA THR A 236 -22.42 2.49 -8.99
C THR A 236 -23.85 2.97 -8.76
N ASN A 237 -24.79 2.66 -9.67
CA ASN A 237 -26.19 3.05 -9.51
C ASN A 237 -26.84 2.56 -8.21
N ASN A 238 -26.31 1.52 -7.58
CA ASN A 238 -26.92 0.88 -6.42
C ASN A 238 -25.94 0.60 -5.26
N PHE A 239 -24.68 0.98 -5.40
CA PHE A 239 -23.64 0.77 -4.40
C PHE A 239 -22.73 1.99 -4.32
N HIS A 240 -22.48 2.46 -3.10
CA HIS A 240 -21.62 3.57 -2.80
C HIS A 240 -20.63 3.16 -1.72
N TRP A 241 -19.36 3.33 -2.02
CA TRP A 241 -18.23 3.08 -1.14
C TRP A 241 -17.37 4.35 -1.06
N ASP A 242 -17.30 4.95 0.12
CA ASP A 242 -16.43 6.10 0.41
C ASP A 242 -15.74 5.80 1.75
N ILE A 243 -14.55 5.19 1.68
CA ILE A 243 -13.85 4.69 2.87
C ILE A 243 -12.43 5.24 2.91
N LYS A 244 -12.07 5.72 4.09
CA LYS A 244 -10.72 6.14 4.47
C LYS A 244 -10.16 5.16 5.49
N GLN A 245 -8.91 4.79 5.29
CA GLN A 245 -8.13 3.94 6.19
C GLN A 245 -6.82 4.66 6.47
N HIS A 246 -6.50 4.89 7.72
CA HIS A 246 -5.25 5.54 8.08
C HIS A 246 -4.71 5.02 9.42
N GLY A 247 -3.39 4.97 9.54
CA GLY A 247 -2.79 4.48 10.77
C GLY A 247 -1.33 4.04 10.63
N PRO A 248 -0.72 3.60 11.73
CA PRO A 248 0.62 3.09 11.74
C PRO A 248 0.75 1.75 11.02
N VAL A 249 1.91 1.53 10.42
CA VAL A 249 2.30 0.27 9.79
C VAL A 249 3.60 -0.20 10.40
N ILE A 250 3.64 -1.46 10.82
CA ILE A 250 4.85 -2.13 11.31
C ILE A 250 5.09 -3.34 10.44
N GLY A 251 6.33 -3.56 10.03
CA GLY A 251 6.64 -4.71 9.17
C GLY A 251 8.09 -5.10 9.13
N ILE A 252 8.33 -6.22 8.47
CA ILE A 252 9.66 -6.74 8.15
C ILE A 252 9.78 -6.98 6.66
N SER A 253 10.96 -6.67 6.09
CA SER A 253 11.28 -6.94 4.70
C SER A 253 12.44 -7.91 4.64
N LEU A 254 12.25 -9.00 3.91
CA LEU A 254 13.18 -10.10 3.76
C LEU A 254 13.58 -10.21 2.28
N PRO A 255 14.86 -10.08 1.90
CA PRO A 255 15.31 -10.46 0.58
C PRO A 255 15.27 -11.98 0.47
N ILE A 256 14.66 -12.47 -0.60
CA ILE A 256 14.57 -13.92 -0.88
C ILE A 256 15.76 -14.32 -1.75
N PHE A 257 16.07 -13.52 -2.80
CA PHE A 257 17.28 -13.65 -3.65
C PHE A 257 17.58 -12.33 -4.36
#